data_f1b6e117503190d36dc7a89cac24b862
#
_entry.id   f1b6e117503190d36dc7a89cac24b862
#
_cell.length_a   1.000
_cell.length_b   1.000
_cell.length_c   1.000
_cell.angle_alpha   90.00
_cell.angle_beta   90.00
_cell.angle_gamma   90.00
#
_symmetry.space_group_name_H-M   'P 1'
#
loop_
_entity.id
_entity.type
_entity.pdbx_description
1 polymer ?
#
loop_
_entity_poly.entity_id
_entity_poly.type
_entity_poly.pdbx_seq_one_letter_code
_entity_poly.pdbx_strand_id
1 'polypeptide(L)'
;MSERPEIVPVGQIPELGVVPEKMHAWVIRPERFGEPTKSFQTEEMPVWDLAPGEVLVQVMAAGINFNAIWAGLGEPVNILKGHGLDFHIAGSDASGVVWAVGPGVTDHKVGDEVVLHCNHLLYPGTNDLQTIWGYETPDGSFAQFTKVQGQQVLPKPPQLNWEEAASYGLTYYTAHRMLVDRAKVQPGEDVLIWGAGGGLGVFAVQLCALMGARAIAVVSSDDKAELCMQLGAHGVINRKEFPGVQYKDDMTKEEEQRHKADLKGFGKRIWDILGERKGPDVVFEHVGKATFPASVFLAAKYGRIVICGATTGYNLNFDVRHLWMRQKQIIGSHFADADSAGRANRLMIQGKVKPVMTRLFTWDEIADAHQLMYENKIYGTVSALVGAPRPGLKNLDETRAAIANG
;
A
#
# COMPACT_ATOMS: atom_id res chain seq x y z
N MET A 1 -38.53 14.53 4.26
CA MET A 1 -37.09 14.47 4.50
C MET A 1 -36.92 13.54 5.71
N SER A 2 -36.28 12.41 5.59
CA SER A 2 -35.92 11.55 6.73
C SER A 2 -35.08 12.36 7.71
N GLU A 3 -35.39 12.28 9.00
CA GLU A 3 -34.59 12.94 10.04
C GLU A 3 -33.12 12.45 9.92
N ARG A 4 -32.18 13.38 9.91
CA ARG A 4 -30.76 13.09 9.90
C ARG A 4 -30.41 12.33 11.19
N PRO A 5 -29.92 11.06 11.13
CA PRO A 5 -29.59 10.33 12.34
C PRO A 5 -28.37 10.96 13.03
N GLU A 6 -28.28 10.88 14.35
CA GLU A 6 -27.11 11.35 15.08
C GLU A 6 -25.89 10.52 14.73
N ILE A 7 -26.00 9.20 14.81
CA ILE A 7 -24.94 8.23 14.49
C ILE A 7 -25.56 6.91 14.01
N VAL A 8 -24.82 6.14 13.24
CA VAL A 8 -25.24 4.80 12.76
C VAL A 8 -24.28 3.75 13.34
N PRO A 9 -24.75 2.61 13.86
CA PRO A 9 -23.90 1.54 14.36
C PRO A 9 -22.92 1.03 13.30
N VAL A 10 -21.74 0.58 13.74
CA VAL A 10 -20.76 -0.09 12.86
C VAL A 10 -21.38 -1.34 12.22
N GLY A 11 -21.06 -1.60 10.96
CA GLY A 11 -21.67 -2.69 10.18
C GLY A 11 -23.09 -2.40 9.66
N GLN A 12 -23.61 -1.21 9.91
CA GLN A 12 -24.83 -0.70 9.31
C GLN A 12 -24.54 0.52 8.45
N ILE A 13 -25.41 0.78 7.49
CA ILE A 13 -25.33 1.95 6.61
C ILE A 13 -26.67 2.71 6.65
N PRO A 14 -26.66 4.05 6.61
CA PRO A 14 -27.89 4.84 6.56
C PRO A 14 -28.59 4.69 5.20
N GLU A 15 -29.74 5.33 5.03
CA GLU A 15 -30.37 5.48 3.71
C GLU A 15 -29.41 6.23 2.76
N LEU A 16 -29.36 5.82 1.49
CA LEU A 16 -28.41 6.37 0.51
C LEU A 16 -28.59 7.90 0.37
N GLY A 17 -27.48 8.61 0.55
CA GLY A 17 -27.45 10.07 0.54
C GLY A 17 -27.82 10.72 1.87
N VAL A 18 -28.27 9.96 2.88
CA VAL A 18 -28.46 10.46 4.24
C VAL A 18 -27.16 10.40 5.01
N VAL A 19 -26.62 11.56 5.38
CA VAL A 19 -25.36 11.69 6.09
C VAL A 19 -25.64 11.88 7.58
N PRO A 20 -25.15 10.99 8.48
CA PRO A 20 -25.29 11.18 9.94
C PRO A 20 -24.54 12.42 10.44
N GLU A 21 -24.84 12.87 11.66
CA GLU A 21 -24.09 13.97 12.28
C GLU A 21 -22.71 13.53 12.72
N LYS A 22 -22.60 12.28 13.23
CA LYS A 22 -21.38 11.65 13.73
C LYS A 22 -21.13 10.30 13.06
N MET A 23 -19.92 9.83 13.19
CA MET A 23 -19.44 8.54 12.72
C MET A 23 -18.52 7.89 13.75
N HIS A 24 -18.43 6.59 13.76
CA HIS A 24 -17.35 5.86 14.44
C HIS A 24 -16.08 5.93 13.61
N ALA A 25 -14.94 6.20 14.28
CA ALA A 25 -13.63 6.25 13.66
C ALA A 25 -12.56 5.69 14.59
N TRP A 26 -11.49 5.11 14.00
CA TRP A 26 -10.24 4.81 14.70
C TRP A 26 -9.35 6.04 14.66
N VAL A 27 -9.07 6.61 15.82
CA VAL A 27 -8.43 7.91 15.97
C VAL A 27 -7.08 7.78 16.63
N ILE A 28 -6.09 8.47 16.09
CA ILE A 28 -4.76 8.66 16.67
C ILE A 28 -4.72 10.05 17.29
N ARG A 29 -4.20 10.16 18.54
CA ARG A 29 -3.99 11.42 19.24
C ARG A 29 -2.56 11.55 19.74
N PRO A 30 -2.03 12.77 19.94
CA PRO A 30 -0.63 12.99 20.32
C PRO A 30 -0.21 12.25 21.59
N GLU A 31 -1.10 12.20 22.60
CA GLU A 31 -0.85 11.55 23.88
C GLU A 31 -0.81 10.02 23.81
N ARG A 32 -1.28 9.46 22.69
CA ARG A 32 -1.32 8.02 22.45
C ARG A 32 -0.26 7.51 21.49
N PHE A 33 0.64 8.35 20.98
CA PHE A 33 1.71 7.88 20.10
C PHE A 33 2.44 6.67 20.68
N GLY A 34 2.67 5.69 19.82
CA GLY A 34 3.29 4.42 20.19
C GLY A 34 2.86 3.28 19.26
N GLU A 35 3.02 2.06 19.75
CA GLU A 35 2.61 0.86 19.00
C GLU A 35 1.11 0.89 18.66
N PRO A 36 0.69 0.21 17.57
CA PRO A 36 -0.67 0.32 17.04
C PRO A 36 -1.78 0.08 18.07
N THR A 37 -1.69 -0.95 18.89
CA THR A 37 -2.71 -1.24 19.93
C THR A 37 -2.85 -0.16 21.01
N LYS A 38 -1.86 0.71 21.14
CA LYS A 38 -1.93 1.89 22.01
C LYS A 38 -2.45 3.11 21.27
N SER A 39 -1.97 3.34 20.05
CA SER A 39 -2.19 4.59 19.32
C SER A 39 -3.57 4.66 18.66
N PHE A 40 -4.09 3.54 18.17
CA PHE A 40 -5.41 3.49 17.54
C PHE A 40 -6.48 3.21 18.59
N GLN A 41 -7.46 4.12 18.70
CA GLN A 41 -8.64 3.94 19.57
C GLN A 41 -9.90 4.43 18.87
N THR A 42 -11.02 3.77 19.13
CA THR A 42 -12.31 4.16 18.55
C THR A 42 -12.89 5.37 19.26
N GLU A 43 -13.37 6.33 18.49
CA GLU A 43 -14.05 7.54 18.97
C GLU A 43 -15.25 7.84 18.08
N GLU A 44 -16.23 8.59 18.62
CA GLU A 44 -17.27 9.25 17.83
C GLU A 44 -16.74 10.59 17.33
N MET A 45 -16.76 10.78 16.01
CA MET A 45 -16.27 11.98 15.35
C MET A 45 -17.37 12.60 14.50
N PRO A 46 -17.39 13.92 14.31
CA PRO A 46 -18.26 14.54 13.32
C PRO A 46 -18.02 13.98 11.93
N VAL A 47 -19.06 13.76 11.13
CA VAL A 47 -18.89 13.46 9.72
C VAL A 47 -18.37 14.72 9.01
N TRP A 48 -17.48 14.54 8.07
CA TRP A 48 -16.79 15.61 7.36
C TRP A 48 -17.74 16.49 6.54
N ASP A 49 -17.58 17.80 6.62
CA ASP A 49 -18.16 18.73 5.66
C ASP A 49 -17.36 18.71 4.36
N LEU A 50 -18.07 18.90 3.24
CA LEU A 50 -17.47 18.87 1.90
C LEU A 50 -17.16 20.27 1.39
N ALA A 51 -15.91 20.49 1.02
CA ALA A 51 -15.50 21.63 0.23
C ALA A 51 -15.81 21.42 -1.27
N PRO A 52 -15.70 22.48 -2.10
CA PRO A 52 -15.84 22.32 -3.55
C PRO A 52 -14.83 21.30 -4.12
N GLY A 53 -15.33 20.38 -4.95
CA GLY A 53 -14.51 19.33 -5.56
C GLY A 53 -14.30 18.07 -4.69
N GLU A 54 -14.82 18.03 -3.46
CA GLU A 54 -14.72 16.87 -2.57
C GLU A 54 -15.92 15.94 -2.68
N VAL A 55 -15.70 14.69 -2.33
CA VAL A 55 -16.67 13.59 -2.32
C VAL A 55 -16.66 12.93 -0.96
N LEU A 56 -17.83 12.70 -0.36
CA LEU A 56 -17.98 11.87 0.83
C LEU A 56 -18.24 10.43 0.41
N VAL A 57 -17.46 9.51 0.96
CA VAL A 57 -17.59 8.08 0.69
C VAL A 57 -17.95 7.34 1.98
N GLN A 58 -19.03 6.57 1.95
CA GLN A 58 -19.32 5.54 2.95
C GLN A 58 -18.33 4.40 2.72
N VAL A 59 -17.43 4.21 3.66
CA VAL A 59 -16.41 3.16 3.59
C VAL A 59 -17.07 1.80 3.85
N MET A 60 -16.93 0.86 2.93
CA MET A 60 -17.39 -0.53 3.09
C MET A 60 -16.30 -1.42 3.64
N ALA A 61 -15.07 -1.25 3.17
CA ALA A 61 -13.87 -1.87 3.70
C ALA A 61 -12.67 -0.94 3.56
N ALA A 62 -11.68 -1.08 4.45
CA ALA A 62 -10.44 -0.30 4.48
C ALA A 62 -9.21 -1.20 4.42
N GLY A 63 -8.20 -0.83 3.63
CA GLY A 63 -6.94 -1.56 3.53
C GLY A 63 -5.98 -1.22 4.66
N ILE A 64 -5.29 -2.22 5.17
CA ILE A 64 -4.30 -2.09 6.25
C ILE A 64 -2.91 -1.94 5.62
N ASN A 65 -2.22 -0.84 5.89
CA ASN A 65 -0.95 -0.51 5.30
C ASN A 65 0.06 0.04 6.32
N PHE A 66 1.34 -0.10 6.02
CA PHE A 66 2.42 0.25 6.95
C PHE A 66 2.53 1.77 7.25
N ASN A 67 2.07 2.64 6.35
CA ASN A 67 2.06 4.08 6.58
C ASN A 67 1.18 4.49 7.77
N ALA A 68 0.09 3.78 8.03
CA ALA A 68 -0.75 4.02 9.19
C ALA A 68 -0.02 3.69 10.52
N ILE A 69 0.90 2.73 10.51
CA ILE A 69 1.76 2.44 11.66
C ILE A 69 2.68 3.63 11.95
N TRP A 70 3.31 4.21 10.92
CA TRP A 70 4.11 5.43 11.07
C TRP A 70 3.29 6.59 11.64
N ALA A 71 2.05 6.74 11.19
CA ALA A 71 1.12 7.72 11.75
C ALA A 71 0.90 7.50 13.26
N GLY A 72 0.66 6.26 13.67
CA GLY A 72 0.47 5.87 15.06
C GLY A 72 1.71 6.05 15.93
N LEU A 73 2.92 5.81 15.37
CA LEU A 73 4.19 6.05 16.05
C LEU A 73 4.53 7.56 16.18
N GLY A 74 3.97 8.41 15.31
CA GLY A 74 4.38 9.81 15.16
C GLY A 74 5.78 9.97 14.55
N GLU A 75 6.28 8.96 13.84
CA GLU A 75 7.62 8.87 13.25
C GLU A 75 7.52 8.31 11.82
N PRO A 76 8.43 8.69 10.90
CA PRO A 76 9.54 9.65 11.05
C PRO A 76 9.08 11.11 11.06
N VAL A 77 7.82 11.35 10.73
CA VAL A 77 7.21 12.69 10.69
C VAL A 77 6.01 12.71 11.63
N ASN A 78 5.93 13.71 12.48
CA ASN A 78 4.72 13.94 13.27
C ASN A 78 3.65 14.58 12.37
N ILE A 79 2.75 13.75 11.85
CA ILE A 79 1.68 14.13 10.91
C ILE A 79 0.68 15.13 11.52
N LEU A 80 0.41 15.04 12.82
CA LEU A 80 -0.50 15.96 13.53
C LEU A 80 0.01 17.40 13.48
N LYS A 81 1.34 17.60 13.53
CA LYS A 81 1.93 18.91 13.32
C LYS A 81 1.77 19.42 11.89
N GLY A 82 1.70 18.51 10.91
CA GLY A 82 1.56 18.85 9.50
C GLY A 82 0.20 19.49 9.17
N HIS A 83 -0.89 18.90 9.65
CA HIS A 83 -2.25 19.42 9.41
C HIS A 83 -2.81 20.26 10.56
N GLY A 84 -2.14 20.30 11.72
CA GLY A 84 -2.47 21.21 12.83
C GLY A 84 -3.69 20.84 13.67
N LEU A 85 -4.25 19.65 13.49
CA LEU A 85 -5.33 19.11 14.32
C LEU A 85 -4.77 18.30 15.49
N ASP A 86 -5.56 18.13 16.53
CA ASP A 86 -5.24 17.31 17.71
C ASP A 86 -5.62 15.84 17.55
N PHE A 87 -6.04 15.44 16.36
CA PHE A 87 -6.42 14.06 16.01
C PHE A 87 -6.04 13.72 14.57
N HIS A 88 -5.98 12.43 14.27
CA HIS A 88 -5.77 11.91 12.93
C HIS A 88 -6.54 10.60 12.75
N ILE A 89 -7.27 10.49 11.65
CA ILE A 89 -7.88 9.25 11.19
C ILE A 89 -7.00 8.74 10.05
N ALA A 90 -6.31 7.62 10.28
CA ALA A 90 -5.42 7.03 9.29
C ALA A 90 -6.17 6.15 8.28
N GLY A 91 -5.41 5.62 7.32
CA GLY A 91 -5.90 4.70 6.28
C GLY A 91 -5.93 5.34 4.90
N SER A 92 -5.13 4.77 3.98
CA SER A 92 -4.90 5.31 2.63
C SER A 92 -5.43 4.37 1.53
N ASP A 93 -6.28 3.42 1.92
CA ASP A 93 -6.96 2.49 1.03
C ASP A 93 -8.41 2.32 1.47
N ALA A 94 -9.34 2.37 0.52
CA ALA A 94 -10.74 2.07 0.77
C ALA A 94 -11.46 1.60 -0.49
N SER A 95 -12.48 0.79 -0.26
CA SER A 95 -13.61 0.58 -1.16
C SER A 95 -14.88 1.07 -0.48
N GLY A 96 -15.78 1.64 -1.25
CA GLY A 96 -17.00 2.19 -0.67
C GLY A 96 -17.99 2.69 -1.71
N VAL A 97 -18.92 3.48 -1.25
CA VAL A 97 -19.98 4.07 -2.08
C VAL A 97 -19.97 5.58 -1.89
N VAL A 98 -20.05 6.33 -2.98
CA VAL A 98 -20.23 7.77 -2.95
C VAL A 98 -21.55 8.08 -2.25
N TRP A 99 -21.50 8.82 -1.13
CA TRP A 99 -22.65 9.11 -0.28
C TRP A 99 -23.14 10.55 -0.42
N ALA A 100 -22.22 11.47 -0.65
CA ALA A 100 -22.51 12.85 -1.00
C ALA A 100 -21.42 13.41 -1.91
N VAL A 101 -21.75 14.44 -2.67
CA VAL A 101 -20.83 15.17 -3.55
C VAL A 101 -20.84 16.64 -3.20
N GLY A 102 -19.67 17.24 -3.13
CA GLY A 102 -19.48 18.66 -2.88
C GLY A 102 -19.77 19.52 -4.14
N PRO A 103 -19.84 20.84 -3.98
CA PRO A 103 -20.07 21.75 -5.09
C PRO A 103 -19.02 21.55 -6.21
N GLY A 104 -19.46 21.55 -7.47
CA GLY A 104 -18.59 21.45 -8.64
C GLY A 104 -18.12 20.04 -9.01
N VAL A 105 -18.46 19.01 -8.24
CA VAL A 105 -18.22 17.62 -8.64
C VAL A 105 -19.25 17.22 -9.69
N THR A 106 -18.78 16.83 -10.87
CA THR A 106 -19.63 16.44 -12.02
C THR A 106 -19.38 15.02 -12.50
N ASP A 107 -18.24 14.44 -12.13
CA ASP A 107 -17.78 13.16 -12.64
C ASP A 107 -18.22 11.97 -11.75
N HIS A 108 -18.78 12.27 -10.58
CA HIS A 108 -19.26 11.30 -9.61
C HIS A 108 -20.66 11.64 -9.12
N LYS A 109 -21.41 10.61 -8.76
CA LYS A 109 -22.77 10.74 -8.21
C LYS A 109 -22.97 9.83 -7.02
N VAL A 110 -23.95 10.18 -6.17
CA VAL A 110 -24.41 9.34 -5.07
C VAL A 110 -24.81 7.97 -5.59
N GLY A 111 -24.28 6.92 -4.95
CA GLY A 111 -24.48 5.51 -5.32
C GLY A 111 -23.38 4.91 -6.17
N ASP A 112 -22.40 5.66 -6.65
CA ASP A 112 -21.25 5.11 -7.37
C ASP A 112 -20.42 4.23 -6.44
N GLU A 113 -20.11 3.01 -6.87
CA GLU A 113 -19.23 2.06 -6.16
C GLU A 113 -17.77 2.29 -6.55
N VAL A 114 -16.94 2.57 -5.57
CA VAL A 114 -15.63 3.17 -5.81
C VAL A 114 -14.51 2.50 -5.00
N VAL A 115 -13.28 2.68 -5.50
CA VAL A 115 -12.03 2.54 -4.77
C VAL A 115 -11.31 3.87 -4.75
N LEU A 116 -10.55 4.12 -3.70
CA LEU A 116 -9.87 5.39 -3.51
C LEU A 116 -8.37 5.23 -3.72
N HIS A 117 -7.74 6.22 -4.32
CA HIS A 117 -6.28 6.32 -4.33
C HIS A 117 -5.79 7.48 -3.47
N CYS A 118 -4.58 7.35 -2.96
CA CYS A 118 -4.09 8.21 -1.89
C CYS A 118 -3.51 9.56 -2.34
N ASN A 119 -3.46 9.88 -3.63
CA ASN A 119 -2.88 11.14 -4.10
C ASN A 119 -3.81 12.33 -3.84
N HIS A 120 -3.54 13.12 -2.81
CA HIS A 120 -4.25 14.34 -2.50
C HIS A 120 -3.48 15.55 -3.04
N LEU A 121 -4.15 16.40 -3.82
CA LEU A 121 -3.56 17.59 -4.46
C LEU A 121 -3.74 18.82 -3.57
N LEU A 122 -2.64 19.48 -3.22
CA LEU A 122 -2.67 20.77 -2.52
C LEU A 122 -3.10 21.91 -3.46
N TYR A 123 -2.76 21.77 -4.75
CA TYR A 123 -3.06 22.79 -5.76
C TYR A 123 -3.89 22.18 -6.89
N PRO A 124 -5.13 22.66 -7.11
CA PRO A 124 -5.96 22.22 -8.22
C PRO A 124 -5.29 22.42 -9.58
N GLY A 125 -5.56 21.53 -10.53
CA GLY A 125 -5.05 21.63 -11.90
C GLY A 125 -3.64 21.09 -12.13
N THR A 126 -2.99 20.53 -11.10
CA THR A 126 -1.76 19.74 -11.26
C THR A 126 -2.09 18.25 -11.22
N ASN A 127 -1.21 17.43 -11.78
CA ASN A 127 -1.32 15.96 -11.69
C ASN A 127 -0.18 15.38 -10.84
N ASP A 128 0.57 16.25 -10.17
CA ASP A 128 1.70 15.84 -9.33
C ASP A 128 1.23 15.28 -8.00
N LEU A 129 1.93 14.28 -7.52
CA LEU A 129 1.78 13.75 -6.18
C LEU A 129 2.24 14.80 -5.16
N GLN A 130 1.33 15.23 -4.28
CA GLN A 130 1.63 16.31 -3.34
C GLN A 130 1.54 15.88 -1.88
N THR A 131 0.43 15.24 -1.47
CA THR A 131 0.25 14.68 -0.13
C THR A 131 -0.47 13.33 -0.22
N ILE A 132 -0.44 12.60 0.88
CA ILE A 132 -1.02 11.27 0.97
C ILE A 132 -2.26 11.33 1.84
N TRP A 133 -3.41 11.10 1.22
CA TRP A 133 -4.66 10.95 1.93
C TRP A 133 -4.57 9.82 2.97
N GLY A 134 -5.06 10.13 4.19
CA GLY A 134 -5.07 9.21 5.31
C GLY A 134 -3.70 8.91 5.93
N TYR A 135 -2.66 9.64 5.50
CA TYR A 135 -1.35 9.70 6.16
C TYR A 135 -0.94 11.13 6.46
N GLU A 136 -0.94 12.02 5.45
CA GLU A 136 -0.62 13.44 5.62
C GLU A 136 -1.90 14.30 5.74
N THR A 137 -3.07 13.75 5.38
CA THR A 137 -4.38 14.36 5.63
C THR A 137 -5.10 13.61 6.77
N PRO A 138 -5.95 14.28 7.56
CA PRO A 138 -6.53 13.73 8.78
C PRO A 138 -7.77 12.85 8.58
N ASP A 139 -8.21 12.65 7.35
CA ASP A 139 -9.51 12.14 6.93
C ASP A 139 -9.46 10.76 6.26
N GLY A 140 -8.66 9.84 6.80
CA GLY A 140 -8.43 8.51 6.24
C GLY A 140 -9.60 7.53 6.33
N SER A 141 -9.35 6.30 5.90
CA SER A 141 -10.38 5.26 5.70
C SER A 141 -10.76 4.47 6.96
N PHE A 142 -10.08 4.63 8.08
CA PHE A 142 -10.49 3.93 9.31
C PHE A 142 -11.61 4.65 10.03
N ALA A 143 -12.66 4.98 9.28
CA ALA A 143 -13.90 5.61 9.72
C ALA A 143 -15.06 5.14 8.85
N GLN A 144 -16.30 5.27 9.35
CA GLN A 144 -17.49 4.93 8.56
C GLN A 144 -17.61 5.81 7.31
N PHE A 145 -17.20 7.06 7.41
CA PHE A 145 -17.17 8.02 6.30
C PHE A 145 -15.79 8.64 6.17
N THR A 146 -15.33 8.76 4.94
CA THR A 146 -14.13 9.52 4.60
C THR A 146 -14.46 10.54 3.51
N LYS A 147 -13.71 11.63 3.47
CA LYS A 147 -13.79 12.58 2.36
C LYS A 147 -12.52 12.55 1.52
N VAL A 148 -12.69 12.70 0.23
CA VAL A 148 -11.59 12.73 -0.74
C VAL A 148 -11.89 13.74 -1.83
N GLN A 149 -10.86 14.18 -2.56
CA GLN A 149 -11.07 14.96 -3.78
C GLN A 149 -11.63 14.06 -4.90
N GLY A 150 -12.48 14.60 -5.77
CA GLY A 150 -13.11 13.81 -6.85
C GLY A 150 -12.12 13.04 -7.72
N GLN A 151 -10.93 13.61 -7.99
CA GLN A 151 -9.88 12.93 -8.77
C GLN A 151 -9.26 11.71 -8.06
N GLN A 152 -9.48 11.52 -6.76
CA GLN A 152 -9.03 10.35 -6.00
C GLN A 152 -10.00 9.17 -6.12
N VAL A 153 -11.16 9.38 -6.69
CA VAL A 153 -12.23 8.38 -6.82
C VAL A 153 -12.08 7.62 -8.13
N LEU A 154 -11.94 6.30 -8.04
CA LEU A 154 -11.86 5.40 -9.19
C LEU A 154 -12.99 4.37 -9.13
N PRO A 155 -13.48 3.88 -10.29
CA PRO A 155 -14.52 2.86 -10.28
C PRO A 155 -14.01 1.57 -9.63
N LYS A 156 -14.81 1.00 -8.73
CA LYS A 156 -14.51 -0.30 -8.12
C LYS A 156 -14.57 -1.38 -9.19
N PRO A 157 -13.61 -2.31 -9.25
CA PRO A 157 -13.71 -3.48 -10.12
C PRO A 157 -14.94 -4.32 -9.77
N PRO A 158 -15.89 -4.55 -10.71
CA PRO A 158 -17.16 -5.18 -10.40
C PRO A 158 -17.07 -6.65 -9.97
N GLN A 159 -15.97 -7.32 -10.34
CA GLN A 159 -15.72 -8.71 -9.96
C GLN A 159 -15.24 -8.88 -8.51
N LEU A 160 -14.72 -7.83 -7.88
CA LEU A 160 -14.16 -7.85 -6.53
C LEU A 160 -15.24 -7.56 -5.49
N ASN A 161 -15.16 -8.24 -4.35
CA ASN A 161 -15.92 -7.86 -3.15
C ASN A 161 -15.29 -6.60 -2.50
N TRP A 162 -15.93 -6.07 -1.45
CA TRP A 162 -15.49 -4.83 -0.81
C TRP A 162 -14.08 -4.95 -0.21
N GLU A 163 -13.83 -6.03 0.51
CA GLU A 163 -12.56 -6.28 1.18
C GLU A 163 -11.40 -6.47 0.20
N GLU A 164 -11.60 -7.18 -0.91
CA GLU A 164 -10.62 -7.32 -1.97
C GLU A 164 -10.34 -5.96 -2.63
N ALA A 165 -11.40 -5.20 -2.92
CA ALA A 165 -11.31 -3.90 -3.55
C ALA A 165 -10.61 -2.86 -2.67
N ALA A 166 -10.71 -2.96 -1.34
CA ALA A 166 -9.99 -2.11 -0.39
C ALA A 166 -8.52 -2.46 -0.20
N SER A 167 -8.06 -3.65 -0.63
CA SER A 167 -6.77 -4.21 -0.21
C SER A 167 -5.58 -3.84 -1.11
N TYR A 168 -5.76 -3.06 -2.16
CA TYR A 168 -4.74 -2.92 -3.19
C TYR A 168 -4.35 -1.49 -3.60
N GLY A 169 -5.19 -0.49 -3.36
CA GLY A 169 -5.04 0.86 -3.91
C GLY A 169 -3.66 1.47 -3.65
N LEU A 170 -3.22 1.49 -2.41
CA LEU A 170 -1.90 2.02 -2.05
C LEU A 170 -0.77 1.20 -2.66
N THR A 171 -0.75 -0.10 -2.39
CA THR A 171 0.40 -0.97 -2.70
C THR A 171 0.51 -1.29 -4.19
N TYR A 172 -0.60 -1.59 -4.84
CA TYR A 172 -0.62 -1.89 -6.26
C TYR A 172 -0.30 -0.67 -7.12
N TYR A 173 -0.91 0.47 -6.84
CA TYR A 173 -0.64 1.69 -7.61
C TYR A 173 0.80 2.16 -7.43
N THR A 174 1.36 2.02 -6.22
CA THR A 174 2.78 2.27 -5.96
C THR A 174 3.68 1.32 -6.76
N ALA A 175 3.40 0.02 -6.77
CA ALA A 175 4.18 -0.95 -7.54
C ALA A 175 4.12 -0.65 -9.05
N HIS A 176 2.93 -0.29 -9.57
CA HIS A 176 2.75 0.10 -10.96
C HIS A 176 3.60 1.33 -11.30
N ARG A 177 3.51 2.40 -10.48
CA ARG A 177 4.32 3.60 -10.70
C ARG A 177 5.82 3.31 -10.66
N MET A 178 6.28 2.52 -9.68
CA MET A 178 7.69 2.14 -9.57
C MET A 178 8.21 1.44 -10.82
N LEU A 179 7.49 0.44 -11.30
CA LEU A 179 7.95 -0.40 -12.40
C LEU A 179 7.70 0.24 -13.77
N VAL A 180 6.51 0.81 -13.99
CA VAL A 180 6.09 1.32 -15.29
C VAL A 180 6.60 2.74 -15.50
N ASP A 181 6.33 3.66 -14.59
CA ASP A 181 6.58 5.08 -14.81
C ASP A 181 8.02 5.48 -14.42
N ARG A 182 8.54 4.92 -13.32
CA ARG A 182 9.84 5.32 -12.78
C ARG A 182 10.97 4.47 -13.31
N ALA A 183 10.93 3.16 -13.10
CA ALA A 183 11.96 2.25 -13.60
C ALA A 183 11.83 1.97 -15.11
N LYS A 184 10.63 2.15 -15.69
CA LYS A 184 10.36 1.91 -17.13
C LYS A 184 10.80 0.52 -17.57
N VAL A 185 10.37 -0.49 -16.80
CA VAL A 185 10.70 -1.90 -17.06
C VAL A 185 10.27 -2.30 -18.46
N GLN A 186 11.16 -2.98 -19.18
CA GLN A 186 10.92 -3.46 -20.53
C GLN A 186 10.73 -4.98 -20.56
N PRO A 187 10.00 -5.51 -21.57
CA PRO A 187 9.95 -6.96 -21.78
C PRO A 187 11.35 -7.56 -21.91
N GLY A 188 11.56 -8.70 -21.25
CA GLY A 188 12.84 -9.41 -21.24
C GLY A 188 13.85 -8.93 -20.20
N GLU A 189 13.57 -7.86 -19.47
CA GLU A 189 14.42 -7.42 -18.34
C GLU A 189 14.24 -8.31 -17.10
N ASP A 190 15.27 -8.34 -16.26
CA ASP A 190 15.29 -9.06 -15.00
C ASP A 190 15.08 -8.10 -13.84
N VAL A 191 14.12 -8.41 -12.99
CA VAL A 191 13.73 -7.57 -11.86
C VAL A 191 13.91 -8.32 -10.54
N LEU A 192 14.84 -7.88 -9.70
CA LEU A 192 14.98 -8.37 -8.32
C LEU A 192 13.98 -7.64 -7.43
N ILE A 193 13.13 -8.36 -6.72
CA ILE A 193 12.07 -7.79 -5.88
C ILE A 193 12.34 -8.15 -4.43
N TRP A 194 12.75 -7.19 -3.62
CA TRP A 194 12.84 -7.38 -2.17
C TRP A 194 11.46 -7.43 -1.54
N GLY A 195 11.27 -8.26 -0.51
CA GLY A 195 10.00 -8.39 0.19
C GLY A 195 8.84 -8.84 -0.71
N ALA A 196 9.12 -9.68 -1.70
CA ALA A 196 8.19 -10.07 -2.76
C ALA A 196 6.89 -10.71 -2.27
N GLY A 197 6.88 -11.35 -1.10
CA GLY A 197 5.66 -11.90 -0.48
C GLY A 197 4.84 -10.90 0.34
N GLY A 198 5.24 -9.64 0.43
CA GLY A 198 4.48 -8.58 1.10
C GLY A 198 3.50 -7.87 0.17
N GLY A 199 2.65 -6.99 0.73
CA GLY A 199 1.58 -6.31 -0.01
C GLY A 199 2.03 -5.59 -1.29
N LEU A 200 3.20 -4.93 -1.26
CA LEU A 200 3.78 -4.26 -2.41
C LEU A 200 4.40 -5.27 -3.42
N GLY A 201 5.13 -6.25 -2.89
CA GLY A 201 5.90 -7.20 -3.68
C GLY A 201 5.04 -8.14 -4.52
N VAL A 202 3.91 -8.60 -4.01
CA VAL A 202 2.99 -9.51 -4.74
C VAL A 202 2.44 -8.86 -6.01
N PHE A 203 2.26 -7.55 -6.02
CA PHE A 203 1.87 -6.81 -7.23
C PHE A 203 3.04 -6.57 -8.16
N ALA A 204 4.24 -6.32 -7.61
CA ALA A 204 5.44 -6.18 -8.42
C ALA A 204 5.74 -7.47 -9.21
N VAL A 205 5.57 -8.65 -8.60
CA VAL A 205 5.70 -9.95 -9.28
C VAL A 205 4.70 -10.09 -10.43
N GLN A 206 3.41 -9.83 -10.18
CA GLN A 206 2.36 -9.91 -11.20
C GLN A 206 2.58 -8.92 -12.35
N LEU A 207 3.00 -7.70 -12.04
CA LEU A 207 3.29 -6.68 -13.05
C LEU A 207 4.49 -7.08 -13.93
N CYS A 208 5.56 -7.62 -13.35
CA CYS A 208 6.69 -8.12 -14.13
C CYS A 208 6.24 -9.23 -15.09
N ALA A 209 5.48 -10.22 -14.60
CA ALA A 209 4.95 -11.29 -15.44
C ALA A 209 4.06 -10.74 -16.56
N LEU A 210 3.17 -9.79 -16.26
CA LEU A 210 2.29 -9.13 -17.24
C LEU A 210 3.07 -8.37 -18.31
N MET A 211 4.17 -7.72 -17.93
CA MET A 211 5.02 -6.95 -18.86
C MET A 211 6.03 -7.81 -19.63
N GLY A 212 6.10 -9.12 -19.37
CA GLY A 212 7.08 -10.01 -19.98
C GLY A 212 8.50 -9.84 -19.42
N ALA A 213 8.64 -9.33 -18.21
CA ALA A 213 9.90 -9.26 -17.45
C ALA A 213 10.03 -10.48 -16.51
N ARG A 214 11.27 -10.89 -16.19
CA ARG A 214 11.55 -12.02 -15.31
C ARG A 214 11.70 -11.53 -13.86
N ALA A 215 10.72 -11.82 -13.00
CA ALA A 215 10.75 -11.46 -11.59
C ALA A 215 11.58 -12.46 -10.78
N ILE A 216 12.60 -12.01 -10.06
CA ILE A 216 13.35 -12.77 -9.06
C ILE A 216 12.84 -12.34 -7.69
N ALA A 217 12.03 -13.17 -7.06
CA ALA A 217 11.35 -12.85 -5.81
C ALA A 217 12.24 -13.16 -4.60
N VAL A 218 12.50 -12.17 -3.74
CA VAL A 218 13.21 -12.37 -2.47
C VAL A 218 12.22 -12.45 -1.33
N VAL A 219 12.19 -13.59 -0.65
CA VAL A 219 11.22 -13.92 0.40
C VAL A 219 11.89 -14.37 1.70
N SER A 220 11.11 -14.62 2.76
CA SER A 220 11.60 -15.06 4.08
C SER A 220 11.06 -16.41 4.54
N SER A 221 10.24 -17.08 3.73
CA SER A 221 9.63 -18.39 4.04
C SER A 221 9.16 -19.09 2.77
N ASP A 222 8.94 -20.40 2.88
CA ASP A 222 8.61 -21.25 1.73
C ASP A 222 7.17 -21.02 1.22
N ASP A 223 6.21 -20.75 2.11
CA ASP A 223 4.86 -20.34 1.75
C ASP A 223 4.82 -19.05 0.92
N LYS A 224 5.67 -18.06 1.26
CA LYS A 224 5.84 -16.86 0.44
C LYS A 224 6.52 -17.15 -0.89
N ALA A 225 7.43 -18.15 -0.93
CA ALA A 225 8.08 -18.59 -2.15
C ALA A 225 7.05 -19.23 -3.11
N GLU A 226 6.23 -20.14 -2.59
CA GLU A 226 5.17 -20.78 -3.36
C GLU A 226 4.16 -19.73 -3.90
N LEU A 227 3.72 -18.80 -3.06
CA LEU A 227 2.86 -17.70 -3.48
C LEU A 227 3.48 -16.91 -4.65
N CYS A 228 4.75 -16.50 -4.54
CA CYS A 228 5.41 -15.73 -5.59
C CYS A 228 5.52 -16.52 -6.92
N MET A 229 5.78 -17.83 -6.84
CA MET A 229 5.79 -18.68 -8.03
C MET A 229 4.42 -18.77 -8.69
N GLN A 230 3.34 -18.92 -7.90
CA GLN A 230 1.95 -18.91 -8.41
C GLN A 230 1.57 -17.57 -9.05
N LEU A 231 2.14 -16.47 -8.58
CA LEU A 231 1.93 -15.13 -9.14
C LEU A 231 2.78 -14.84 -10.40
N GLY A 232 3.62 -15.77 -10.83
CA GLY A 232 4.40 -15.67 -12.05
C GLY A 232 5.87 -15.24 -11.84
N ALA A 233 6.44 -15.41 -10.65
CA ALA A 233 7.87 -15.22 -10.46
C ALA A 233 8.66 -16.21 -11.32
N HIS A 234 9.75 -15.75 -11.93
CA HIS A 234 10.68 -16.58 -12.69
C HIS A 234 11.55 -17.47 -11.78
N GLY A 235 11.85 -16.97 -10.59
CA GLY A 235 12.57 -17.71 -9.57
C GLY A 235 12.47 -17.02 -8.21
N VAL A 236 12.85 -17.76 -7.16
CA VAL A 236 12.75 -17.32 -5.78
C VAL A 236 14.06 -17.50 -5.04
N ILE A 237 14.40 -16.58 -4.15
CA ILE A 237 15.51 -16.66 -3.21
C ILE A 237 14.96 -16.49 -1.80
N ASN A 238 15.15 -17.50 -0.94
CA ASN A 238 14.87 -17.35 0.47
C ASN A 238 16.06 -16.62 1.13
N ARG A 239 15.83 -15.37 1.59
CA ARG A 239 16.91 -14.55 2.20
C ARG A 239 17.55 -15.16 3.44
N LYS A 240 16.88 -16.12 4.10
CA LYS A 240 17.44 -16.84 5.25
C LYS A 240 18.63 -17.72 4.89
N GLU A 241 18.78 -18.12 3.62
CA GLU A 241 19.96 -18.82 3.11
C GLU A 241 21.22 -17.92 3.10
N PHE A 242 21.02 -16.59 3.13
CA PHE A 242 22.07 -15.57 3.04
C PHE A 242 21.91 -14.51 4.14
N PRO A 243 22.00 -14.87 5.43
CA PRO A 243 21.71 -13.95 6.52
C PRO A 243 22.64 -12.74 6.58
N GLY A 244 23.84 -12.84 6.06
CA GLY A 244 24.80 -11.74 5.96
C GLY A 244 24.49 -10.73 4.85
N VAL A 245 23.52 -10.98 3.96
CA VAL A 245 23.12 -10.00 2.93
C VAL A 245 22.52 -8.75 3.55
N GLN A 246 21.88 -8.86 4.72
CA GLN A 246 21.35 -7.72 5.43
C GLN A 246 22.47 -6.89 6.06
N TYR A 247 22.54 -5.62 5.64
CA TYR A 247 23.50 -4.67 6.18
C TYR A 247 23.12 -4.23 7.60
N LYS A 248 24.13 -4.08 8.45
CA LYS A 248 24.03 -3.46 9.77
C LYS A 248 25.13 -2.41 9.90
N ASP A 249 24.88 -1.37 10.67
CA ASP A 249 25.96 -0.52 11.16
C ASP A 249 26.83 -1.31 12.15
N ASP A 250 28.04 -0.88 12.34
CA ASP A 250 28.98 -1.42 13.35
C ASP A 250 29.22 -2.95 13.26
N MET A 251 29.28 -3.46 12.02
CA MET A 251 29.66 -4.86 11.79
C MET A 251 31.05 -5.15 12.34
N THR A 252 31.19 -6.28 13.02
CA THR A 252 32.52 -6.85 13.34
C THR A 252 33.23 -7.27 12.05
N LYS A 253 34.55 -7.52 12.13
CA LYS A 253 35.32 -8.01 10.98
C LYS A 253 34.80 -9.33 10.43
N GLU A 254 34.32 -10.22 11.29
CA GLU A 254 33.71 -11.48 10.94
C GLU A 254 32.38 -11.28 10.22
N GLU A 255 31.52 -10.36 10.71
CA GLU A 255 30.25 -9.99 10.07
C GLU A 255 30.48 -9.34 8.70
N GLU A 256 31.49 -8.48 8.56
CA GLU A 256 31.86 -7.90 7.25
C GLU A 256 32.32 -8.98 6.26
N GLN A 257 33.12 -9.96 6.71
CA GLN A 257 33.56 -11.06 5.86
C GLN A 257 32.36 -11.91 5.42
N ARG A 258 31.46 -12.22 6.35
CA ARG A 258 30.22 -12.94 6.06
C ARG A 258 29.35 -12.15 5.09
N HIS A 259 29.16 -10.86 5.32
CA HIS A 259 28.40 -9.98 4.42
C HIS A 259 28.94 -10.04 2.99
N LYS A 260 30.26 -9.92 2.80
CA LYS A 260 30.90 -10.03 1.49
C LYS A 260 30.74 -11.41 0.85
N ALA A 261 30.79 -12.48 1.66
CA ALA A 261 30.60 -13.85 1.17
C ALA A 261 29.15 -14.09 0.74
N ASP A 262 28.19 -13.70 1.58
CA ASP A 262 26.77 -13.89 1.31
C ASP A 262 26.29 -13.03 0.13
N LEU A 263 26.79 -11.81 -0.04
CA LEU A 263 26.53 -10.99 -1.24
C LEU A 263 26.96 -11.69 -2.53
N LYS A 264 28.13 -12.31 -2.53
CA LYS A 264 28.63 -13.09 -3.68
C LYS A 264 27.80 -14.35 -3.91
N GLY A 265 27.45 -15.07 -2.83
CA GLY A 265 26.59 -16.25 -2.88
C GLY A 265 25.21 -15.93 -3.43
N PHE A 266 24.60 -14.82 -2.95
CA PHE A 266 23.32 -14.32 -3.42
C PHE A 266 23.38 -13.95 -4.91
N GLY A 267 24.42 -13.24 -5.33
CA GLY A 267 24.65 -12.93 -6.74
C GLY A 267 24.79 -14.17 -7.62
N LYS A 268 25.49 -15.22 -7.13
CA LYS A 268 25.56 -16.51 -7.82
C LYS A 268 24.18 -17.17 -7.93
N ARG A 269 23.38 -17.13 -6.87
CA ARG A 269 22.01 -17.67 -6.89
C ARG A 269 21.13 -16.97 -7.94
N ILE A 270 21.30 -15.64 -8.13
CA ILE A 270 20.66 -14.89 -9.22
C ILE A 270 21.10 -15.46 -10.58
N TRP A 271 22.40 -15.68 -10.81
CA TRP A 271 22.90 -16.25 -12.06
C TRP A 271 22.35 -17.64 -12.33
N ASP A 272 22.27 -18.49 -11.31
CA ASP A 272 21.71 -19.84 -11.42
C ASP A 272 20.22 -19.79 -11.84
N ILE A 273 19.44 -18.83 -11.28
CA ILE A 273 18.04 -18.62 -11.66
C ILE A 273 17.91 -18.10 -13.11
N LEU A 274 18.76 -17.17 -13.50
CA LEU A 274 18.71 -16.56 -14.83
C LEU A 274 19.32 -17.46 -15.94
N GLY A 275 20.15 -18.44 -15.56
CA GLY A 275 20.92 -19.26 -16.50
C GLY A 275 22.10 -18.51 -17.14
N GLU A 276 22.44 -17.31 -16.63
CA GLU A 276 23.50 -16.47 -17.17
C GLU A 276 24.18 -15.62 -16.09
N ARG A 277 25.45 -15.30 -16.29
CA ARG A 277 26.28 -14.55 -15.32
C ARG A 277 26.03 -13.04 -15.44
N LYS A 278 24.83 -12.59 -15.04
CA LYS A 278 24.48 -11.17 -14.97
C LYS A 278 23.70 -10.81 -13.70
N GLY A 279 23.73 -9.53 -13.31
CA GLY A 279 22.83 -9.00 -12.29
C GLY A 279 21.47 -8.63 -12.87
N PRO A 280 20.47 -8.33 -12.03
CA PRO A 280 19.16 -7.85 -12.47
C PRO A 280 19.25 -6.45 -13.09
N ASP A 281 18.46 -6.21 -14.13
CA ASP A 281 18.38 -4.91 -14.81
C ASP A 281 17.70 -3.86 -13.92
N VAL A 282 16.75 -4.31 -13.10
CA VAL A 282 16.04 -3.47 -12.14
C VAL A 282 16.05 -4.13 -10.76
N VAL A 283 16.22 -3.33 -9.71
CA VAL A 283 15.98 -3.75 -8.33
C VAL A 283 14.81 -2.93 -7.77
N PHE A 284 13.76 -3.63 -7.37
CA PHE A 284 12.58 -3.09 -6.72
C PHE A 284 12.82 -3.08 -5.20
N GLU A 285 12.93 -1.87 -4.64
CA GLU A 285 13.40 -1.64 -3.27
C GLU A 285 12.37 -0.87 -2.44
N HIS A 286 12.14 -1.34 -1.22
CA HIS A 286 11.30 -0.65 -0.25
C HIS A 286 11.70 -0.95 1.21
N VAL A 287 12.70 -1.80 1.37
CA VAL A 287 13.21 -2.22 2.69
C VAL A 287 14.18 -1.17 3.26
N GLY A 288 15.03 -0.61 2.41
CA GLY A 288 15.92 0.48 2.78
C GLY A 288 17.24 -0.01 3.38
N LYS A 289 17.62 0.48 4.57
CA LYS A 289 18.95 0.34 5.16
C LYS A 289 19.52 -1.08 5.10
N ALA A 290 18.72 -2.07 5.42
CA ALA A 290 19.18 -3.45 5.49
C ALA A 290 19.52 -4.08 4.13
N THR A 291 18.88 -3.66 3.03
CA THR A 291 19.00 -4.30 1.71
C THR A 291 19.61 -3.41 0.64
N PHE A 292 19.60 -2.09 0.84
CA PHE A 292 20.03 -1.15 -0.19
C PHE A 292 21.50 -1.31 -0.60
N PRO A 293 22.46 -1.57 0.30
CA PRO A 293 23.84 -1.88 -0.11
C PRO A 293 23.94 -3.08 -1.02
N ALA A 294 23.16 -4.13 -0.72
CA ALA A 294 23.06 -5.32 -1.58
C ALA A 294 22.42 -4.99 -2.94
N SER A 295 21.36 -4.17 -2.96
CA SER A 295 20.71 -3.71 -4.17
C SER A 295 21.66 -2.98 -5.11
N VAL A 296 22.48 -2.08 -4.56
CA VAL A 296 23.51 -1.37 -5.32
C VAL A 296 24.61 -2.32 -5.82
N PHE A 297 25.02 -3.31 -5.01
CA PHE A 297 26.03 -4.29 -5.42
C PHE A 297 25.51 -5.20 -6.55
N LEU A 298 24.30 -5.77 -6.39
CA LEU A 298 23.75 -6.83 -7.24
C LEU A 298 23.26 -6.33 -8.62
N ALA A 299 22.73 -5.11 -8.70
CA ALA A 299 22.22 -4.56 -9.96
C ALA A 299 23.23 -4.65 -11.10
N ALA A 300 22.78 -4.92 -12.31
CA ALA A 300 23.59 -5.00 -13.53
C ALA A 300 24.33 -3.68 -13.82
N LYS A 301 25.25 -3.71 -14.77
CA LYS A 301 25.78 -2.48 -15.38
C LYS A 301 24.63 -1.74 -16.09
N TYR A 302 24.51 -0.43 -15.86
CA TYR A 302 23.38 0.41 -16.27
C TYR A 302 22.06 0.09 -15.56
N GLY A 303 22.05 -0.80 -14.57
CA GLY A 303 20.87 -1.19 -13.84
C GLY A 303 20.25 -0.03 -13.04
N ARG A 304 18.99 -0.18 -12.71
CA ARG A 304 18.16 0.83 -12.00
C ARG A 304 17.73 0.26 -10.64
N ILE A 305 17.92 1.02 -9.58
CA ILE A 305 17.39 0.71 -8.26
C ILE A 305 16.24 1.69 -8.02
N VAL A 306 14.99 1.22 -8.06
CA VAL A 306 13.82 2.04 -7.78
C VAL A 306 13.36 1.82 -6.35
N ILE A 307 13.22 2.91 -5.58
CA ILE A 307 12.91 2.87 -4.15
C ILE A 307 11.71 3.76 -3.82
N CYS A 308 10.78 3.25 -3.00
CA CYS A 308 9.59 3.98 -2.54
C CYS A 308 9.44 4.04 -1.02
N GLY A 309 10.32 3.43 -0.27
CA GLY A 309 10.23 3.37 1.19
C GLY A 309 11.50 2.81 1.81
N ALA A 310 11.59 2.84 3.14
CA ALA A 310 12.77 2.39 3.87
C ALA A 310 12.37 1.89 5.28
N THR A 311 11.66 0.75 5.33
CA THR A 311 11.11 0.19 6.57
C THR A 311 12.16 -0.23 7.61
N THR A 312 13.43 -0.39 7.20
CA THR A 312 14.54 -0.74 8.10
C THR A 312 15.48 0.43 8.41
N GLY A 313 15.14 1.63 7.95
CA GLY A 313 15.89 2.87 8.22
C GLY A 313 16.20 3.67 6.97
N TYR A 314 16.33 4.99 7.15
CA TYR A 314 16.36 5.99 6.09
C TYR A 314 17.78 6.40 5.66
N ASN A 315 18.78 6.25 6.54
CA ASN A 315 20.16 6.58 6.24
C ASN A 315 20.84 5.36 5.62
N LEU A 316 21.29 5.50 4.37
CA LEU A 316 21.83 4.41 3.56
C LEU A 316 23.36 4.53 3.46
N ASN A 317 24.06 3.46 3.81
CA ASN A 317 25.51 3.37 3.68
C ASN A 317 25.86 2.28 2.66
N PHE A 318 26.48 2.64 1.54
CA PHE A 318 26.90 1.68 0.50
C PHE A 318 28.17 2.12 -0.20
N ASP A 319 28.90 1.17 -0.79
CA ASP A 319 30.10 1.44 -1.58
C ASP A 319 29.72 2.07 -2.92
N VAL A 320 29.94 3.40 -3.02
CA VAL A 320 29.59 4.19 -4.20
C VAL A 320 30.32 3.75 -5.47
N ARG A 321 31.45 3.00 -5.37
CA ARG A 321 32.15 2.46 -6.52
C ARG A 321 31.26 1.52 -7.31
N HIS A 322 30.40 0.75 -6.66
CA HIS A 322 29.42 -0.12 -7.33
C HIS A 322 28.34 0.65 -8.10
N LEU A 323 28.09 1.92 -7.75
CA LEU A 323 27.17 2.79 -8.47
C LEU A 323 27.84 3.41 -9.71
N TRP A 324 28.88 4.25 -9.50
CA TRP A 324 29.42 5.05 -10.59
C TRP A 324 30.26 4.25 -11.59
N MET A 325 31.07 3.28 -11.15
CA MET A 325 31.85 2.42 -12.08
C MET A 325 30.96 1.56 -12.97
N ARG A 326 29.77 1.22 -12.53
CA ARG A 326 28.79 0.43 -13.27
C ARG A 326 27.68 1.28 -13.89
N GLN A 327 27.77 2.62 -13.77
CA GLN A 327 26.84 3.59 -14.36
C GLN A 327 25.37 3.26 -14.04
N LYS A 328 25.10 2.87 -12.78
CA LYS A 328 23.76 2.52 -12.29
C LYS A 328 22.98 3.77 -11.92
N GLN A 329 21.67 3.63 -11.77
CA GLN A 329 20.77 4.72 -11.38
C GLN A 329 20.05 4.37 -10.08
N ILE A 330 19.86 5.35 -9.22
CA ILE A 330 18.97 5.29 -8.05
C ILE A 330 17.80 6.21 -8.36
N ILE A 331 16.59 5.67 -8.31
CA ILE A 331 15.36 6.35 -8.73
C ILE A 331 14.38 6.36 -7.57
N GLY A 332 14.03 7.55 -7.08
CA GLY A 332 12.96 7.71 -6.10
C GLY A 332 11.59 7.52 -6.74
N SER A 333 10.69 6.89 -6.01
CA SER A 333 9.27 6.78 -6.32
C SER A 333 8.46 7.03 -5.05
N HIS A 334 7.31 7.67 -5.18
CA HIS A 334 6.44 7.97 -4.06
C HIS A 334 5.01 7.76 -4.48
N PHE A 335 4.33 6.76 -3.93
CA PHE A 335 2.96 6.36 -4.25
C PHE A 335 2.65 6.33 -5.77
N ALA A 336 1.44 6.80 -6.17
CA ALA A 336 1.05 6.97 -7.57
C ALA A 336 0.23 8.25 -7.74
N ASP A 337 0.46 8.97 -8.84
CA ASP A 337 -0.44 10.04 -9.27
C ASP A 337 -1.74 9.49 -9.83
N ALA A 338 -2.73 10.36 -10.06
CA ALA A 338 -4.05 9.96 -10.53
C ALA A 338 -4.01 9.23 -11.88
N ASP A 339 -3.12 9.63 -12.79
CA ASP A 339 -2.97 8.98 -14.10
C ASP A 339 -2.41 7.56 -13.98
N SER A 340 -1.35 7.37 -13.20
CA SER A 340 -0.78 6.05 -12.93
C SER A 340 -1.79 5.14 -12.21
N ALA A 341 -2.50 5.65 -11.19
CA ALA A 341 -3.55 4.92 -10.48
C ALA A 341 -4.70 4.51 -11.42
N GLY A 342 -5.16 5.42 -12.26
CA GLY A 342 -6.21 5.15 -13.26
C GLY A 342 -5.81 4.09 -14.29
N ARG A 343 -4.56 4.12 -14.77
CA ARG A 343 -4.02 3.08 -15.69
C ARG A 343 -3.92 1.73 -14.98
N ALA A 344 -3.42 1.70 -13.76
CA ALA A 344 -3.33 0.48 -12.96
C ALA A 344 -4.73 -0.09 -12.64
N ASN A 345 -5.69 0.76 -12.24
CA ASN A 345 -7.04 0.31 -11.93
C ASN A 345 -7.75 -0.34 -13.14
N ARG A 346 -7.50 0.14 -14.36
CA ARG A 346 -8.01 -0.50 -15.60
C ARG A 346 -7.51 -1.94 -15.75
N LEU A 347 -6.26 -2.23 -15.40
CA LEU A 347 -5.72 -3.61 -15.43
C LEU A 347 -6.39 -4.49 -14.36
N MET A 348 -6.71 -3.93 -13.20
CA MET A 348 -7.47 -4.62 -12.14
C MET A 348 -8.89 -4.93 -12.60
N ILE A 349 -9.61 -3.98 -13.19
CA ILE A 349 -10.95 -4.16 -13.76
C ILE A 349 -10.95 -5.24 -14.86
N GLN A 350 -9.90 -5.29 -15.67
CA GLN A 350 -9.73 -6.32 -16.70
C GLN A 350 -9.32 -7.69 -16.17
N GLY A 351 -9.10 -7.84 -14.86
CA GLY A 351 -8.65 -9.07 -14.23
C GLY A 351 -7.24 -9.51 -14.62
N LYS A 352 -6.41 -8.57 -15.14
CA LYS A 352 -5.01 -8.83 -15.52
C LYS A 352 -4.08 -8.90 -14.31
N VAL A 353 -4.43 -8.21 -13.25
CA VAL A 353 -3.82 -8.25 -11.92
C VAL A 353 -4.92 -8.56 -10.93
N LYS A 354 -4.59 -9.29 -9.86
CA LYS A 354 -5.56 -9.70 -8.83
C LYS A 354 -5.08 -9.29 -7.46
N PRO A 355 -5.97 -8.90 -6.54
CA PRO A 355 -5.60 -8.76 -5.14
C PRO A 355 -5.08 -10.08 -4.58
N VAL A 356 -4.12 -9.99 -3.65
CA VAL A 356 -3.55 -11.15 -2.95
C VAL A 356 -3.88 -11.00 -1.47
N MET A 357 -5.18 -10.95 -1.18
CA MET A 357 -5.67 -10.81 0.18
C MET A 357 -5.48 -12.12 0.94
N THR A 358 -4.71 -12.07 2.03
CA THR A 358 -4.37 -13.25 2.83
C THR A 358 -5.12 -13.31 4.15
N ARG A 359 -5.61 -12.18 4.62
CA ARG A 359 -6.38 -12.09 5.86
C ARG A 359 -7.36 -10.92 5.82
N LEU A 360 -8.54 -11.15 6.37
CA LEU A 360 -9.58 -10.16 6.60
C LEU A 360 -9.74 -9.97 8.11
N PHE A 361 -9.94 -8.73 8.52
CA PHE A 361 -10.20 -8.32 9.89
C PHE A 361 -11.58 -7.68 10.01
N THR A 362 -12.13 -7.69 11.20
CA THR A 362 -13.33 -6.93 11.55
C THR A 362 -12.96 -5.51 11.93
N TRP A 363 -13.96 -4.65 12.10
CA TRP A 363 -13.77 -3.29 12.61
C TRP A 363 -12.97 -3.26 13.91
N ASP A 364 -13.35 -4.11 14.88
CA ASP A 364 -12.75 -4.11 16.22
C ASP A 364 -11.29 -4.59 16.24
N GLU A 365 -10.84 -5.25 15.16
CA GLU A 365 -9.48 -5.80 15.03
C GLU A 365 -8.51 -4.86 14.28
N ILE A 366 -8.89 -3.63 13.92
CA ILE A 366 -8.04 -2.72 13.11
C ILE A 366 -6.70 -2.43 13.83
N ALA A 367 -6.72 -2.16 15.13
CA ALA A 367 -5.49 -1.94 15.88
C ALA A 367 -4.60 -3.19 15.95
N ASP A 368 -5.20 -4.37 16.17
CA ASP A 368 -4.49 -5.65 16.21
C ASP A 368 -3.91 -6.02 14.84
N ALA A 369 -4.63 -5.72 13.76
CA ALA A 369 -4.14 -5.93 12.40
C ALA A 369 -2.86 -5.11 12.12
N HIS A 370 -2.83 -3.85 12.56
CA HIS A 370 -1.63 -3.02 12.46
C HIS A 370 -0.51 -3.50 13.37
N GLN A 371 -0.82 -4.01 14.58
CA GLN A 371 0.16 -4.61 15.48
C GLN A 371 0.81 -5.84 14.86
N LEU A 372 0.02 -6.73 14.25
CA LEU A 372 0.54 -7.91 13.54
C LEU A 372 1.42 -7.52 12.35
N MET A 373 1.07 -6.44 11.64
CA MET A 373 1.88 -5.92 10.54
C MET A 373 3.20 -5.31 11.06
N TYR A 374 3.15 -4.56 12.15
CA TYR A 374 4.33 -4.01 12.83
C TYR A 374 5.31 -5.10 13.26
N GLU A 375 4.78 -6.20 13.77
CA GLU A 375 5.54 -7.39 14.18
C GLU A 375 5.97 -8.29 12.97
N ASN A 376 5.72 -7.86 11.74
CA ASN A 376 6.02 -8.61 10.50
C ASN A 376 5.37 -10.01 10.45
N LYS A 377 4.17 -10.15 11.00
CA LYS A 377 3.37 -11.39 11.03
C LYS A 377 2.31 -11.47 9.91
N ILE A 378 2.29 -10.50 8.99
CA ILE A 378 1.38 -10.43 7.84
C ILE A 378 2.18 -10.58 6.55
N TYR A 379 1.55 -11.19 5.54
CA TYR A 379 2.05 -11.25 4.15
C TYR A 379 0.88 -11.00 3.17
N GLY A 380 1.19 -10.78 1.89
CA GLY A 380 0.18 -10.37 0.92
C GLY A 380 -0.47 -9.04 1.28
N THR A 381 -1.73 -8.86 0.92
CA THR A 381 -2.55 -7.72 1.30
C THR A 381 -3.59 -8.09 2.34
N VAL A 382 -4.02 -7.14 3.14
CA VAL A 382 -5.03 -7.34 4.19
C VAL A 382 -5.95 -6.12 4.28
N SER A 383 -7.18 -6.33 4.70
CA SER A 383 -8.18 -5.29 4.88
C SER A 383 -9.06 -5.56 6.11
N ALA A 384 -9.84 -4.57 6.49
CA ALA A 384 -10.85 -4.67 7.53
C ALA A 384 -12.23 -4.25 6.99
N LEU A 385 -13.27 -4.93 7.43
CA LEU A 385 -14.65 -4.52 7.17
C LEU A 385 -14.99 -3.28 8.00
N VAL A 386 -15.73 -2.33 7.40
CA VAL A 386 -16.20 -1.11 8.05
C VAL A 386 -17.73 -1.02 7.97
N GLY A 387 -18.28 -0.69 6.82
CA GLY A 387 -19.72 -0.64 6.57
C GLY A 387 -20.31 -1.94 6.04
N ALA A 388 -19.50 -2.82 5.45
CA ALA A 388 -19.94 -4.14 5.02
C ALA A 388 -20.15 -5.05 6.25
N PRO A 389 -21.35 -5.63 6.47
CA PRO A 389 -21.65 -6.41 7.68
C PRO A 389 -21.01 -7.79 7.69
N ARG A 390 -20.60 -8.32 6.54
CA ARG A 390 -19.94 -9.61 6.38
C ARG A 390 -19.08 -9.65 5.12
N PRO A 391 -18.15 -10.60 5.01
CA PRO A 391 -17.31 -10.74 3.82
C PRO A 391 -18.09 -11.24 2.59
N GLY A 392 -17.48 -11.05 1.42
CA GLY A 392 -17.93 -11.58 0.13
C GLY A 392 -18.98 -10.73 -0.59
N LEU A 393 -19.39 -9.58 -0.04
CA LEU A 393 -20.36 -8.70 -0.64
C LEU A 393 -19.69 -7.83 -1.72
N LYS A 394 -20.29 -7.79 -2.91
CA LYS A 394 -19.69 -7.16 -4.09
C LYS A 394 -20.22 -5.78 -4.41
N ASN A 395 -21.42 -5.47 -3.94
CA ASN A 395 -22.12 -4.22 -4.30
C ASN A 395 -23.03 -3.74 -3.18
N LEU A 396 -23.58 -2.55 -3.36
CA LEU A 396 -24.46 -1.91 -2.38
C LEU A 396 -25.75 -2.68 -2.14
N ASP A 397 -26.33 -3.27 -3.21
CA ASP A 397 -27.61 -4.02 -3.11
C ASP A 397 -27.44 -5.28 -2.27
N GLU A 398 -26.35 -6.04 -2.49
CA GLU A 398 -25.99 -7.20 -1.67
C GLU A 398 -25.75 -6.79 -0.20
N THR A 399 -25.10 -5.65 0.02
CA THR A 399 -24.82 -5.13 1.36
C THR A 399 -26.10 -4.78 2.09
N ARG A 400 -27.03 -4.07 1.44
CA ARG A 400 -28.35 -3.75 1.99
C ARG A 400 -29.18 -4.99 2.30
N ALA A 401 -29.20 -5.94 1.38
CA ALA A 401 -29.88 -7.20 1.59
C ALA A 401 -29.30 -7.98 2.79
N ALA A 402 -27.98 -7.96 2.96
CA ALA A 402 -27.32 -8.60 4.10
C ALA A 402 -27.69 -7.93 5.44
N ILE A 403 -27.74 -6.60 5.51
CA ILE A 403 -28.16 -5.85 6.70
C ILE A 403 -29.65 -6.12 7.04
N ALA A 404 -30.51 -6.16 6.04
CA ALA A 404 -31.94 -6.39 6.25
C ALA A 404 -32.27 -7.81 6.74
N ASN A 405 -31.40 -8.80 6.49
CA ASN A 405 -31.59 -10.21 6.83
C ASN A 405 -30.78 -10.68 8.07
N GLY A 406 -29.97 -9.81 8.65
CA GLY A 406 -29.17 -10.07 9.89
C GLY A 406 -29.83 -9.47 11.09
#